data_d75687c6bf90a0757d27ad57d90d1a72
#
_entry.id   d75687c6bf90a0757d27ad57d90d1a72
#
_cell.length_a   1.000
_cell.length_b   1.000
_cell.length_c   1.000
_cell.angle_alpha   90.00
_cell.angle_beta   90.00
_cell.angle_gamma   90.00
#
_symmetry.space_group_name_H-M   'P 1'
#
loop_
_entity.id
_entity.type
_entity.pdbx_description
1 polymer ?
#
loop_
_entity_poly.entity_id
_entity_poly.type
_entity_poly.pdbx_seq_one_letter_code
_entity_poly.pdbx_strand_id
1 'polypeptide(L)'
;KEWILRGYDTAKRVGLGRACFTARILMLFYTDDPEKLANFILGAALAEDIKAIHNTTAIHMDSKTQVVVGGKQPLRTAVADLLKYDGYFKDIEEFETDGDIPLSAIGAYIVAREKGIL
;
A
#
# COMPACT_ATOMS: atom_id res chain seq x y z
N LYS A 1 4.14 10.81 -6.00
CA LYS A 1 5.00 10.08 -5.03
C LYS A 1 5.32 10.92 -3.79
N GLU A 2 5.76 12.15 -3.96
CA GLU A 2 6.09 13.05 -2.85
C GLU A 2 4.92 13.20 -1.86
N TRP A 3 3.71 13.40 -2.37
CA TRP A 3 2.53 13.59 -1.54
C TRP A 3 2.07 12.33 -0.84
N ILE A 4 2.30 11.16 -1.43
CA ILE A 4 2.08 9.87 -0.77
C ILE A 4 3.03 9.74 0.43
N LEU A 5 4.31 10.06 0.26
CA LEU A 5 5.29 10.00 1.35
C LEU A 5 4.95 10.99 2.48
N ARG A 6 4.52 12.21 2.14
CA ARG A 6 4.08 13.20 3.12
C ARG A 6 2.90 12.71 3.95
N GLY A 7 1.91 12.09 3.30
CA GLY A 7 0.76 11.51 3.99
C GLY A 7 1.17 10.37 4.91
N TYR A 8 2.02 9.48 4.42
CA TYR A 8 2.56 8.37 5.18
C TYR A 8 3.28 8.86 6.45
N ASP A 9 4.22 9.80 6.31
CA ASP A 9 4.97 10.34 7.45
C ASP A 9 4.07 11.04 8.45
N THR A 10 3.08 11.79 7.96
CA THR A 10 2.12 12.48 8.82
C THR A 10 1.30 11.48 9.64
N ALA A 11 0.77 10.43 9.00
CA ALA A 11 -0.02 9.41 9.70
C ALA A 11 0.82 8.63 10.71
N LYS A 12 2.07 8.32 10.38
CA LYS A 12 2.98 7.67 11.33
C LYS A 12 3.22 8.53 12.56
N ARG A 13 3.32 9.84 12.38
CA ARG A 13 3.60 10.76 13.48
C ARG A 13 2.38 11.07 14.34
N VAL A 14 1.21 11.29 13.73
CA VAL A 14 0.03 11.81 14.44
C VAL A 14 -1.23 10.94 14.31
N GLY A 15 -1.17 9.83 13.57
CA GLY A 15 -2.30 8.94 13.33
C GLY A 15 -3.14 9.34 12.12
N LEU A 16 -3.95 8.38 11.63
CA LEU A 16 -4.75 8.55 10.42
C LEU A 16 -5.80 9.65 10.54
N GLY A 17 -6.54 9.68 11.65
CA GLY A 17 -7.58 10.70 11.86
C GLY A 17 -7.02 12.11 11.79
N ARG A 18 -5.90 12.36 12.47
CA ARG A 18 -5.24 13.65 12.45
C ARG A 18 -4.64 13.98 11.08
N ALA A 19 -4.11 12.98 10.38
CA ALA A 19 -3.61 13.15 9.03
C ALA A 19 -4.73 13.56 8.05
N CYS A 20 -5.92 12.96 8.15
CA CYS A 20 -7.07 13.36 7.34
C CYS A 20 -7.51 14.79 7.62
N PHE A 21 -7.47 15.22 8.88
CA PHE A 21 -7.74 16.62 9.24
C PHE A 21 -6.68 17.57 8.66
N THR A 22 -5.41 17.14 8.67
CA THR A 22 -4.31 17.89 8.04
C THR A 22 -4.56 18.05 6.54
N ALA A 23 -5.07 17.01 5.86
CA ALA A 23 -5.42 17.10 4.44
C ALA A 23 -6.45 18.22 4.17
N ARG A 24 -7.43 18.38 5.06
CA ARG A 24 -8.41 19.47 4.96
C ARG A 24 -7.75 20.84 5.11
N ILE A 25 -6.83 20.99 6.05
CA ILE A 25 -6.08 22.23 6.23
C ILE A 25 -5.23 22.54 5.00
N LEU A 26 -4.57 21.53 4.43
CA LEU A 26 -3.81 21.68 3.20
C LEU A 26 -4.69 22.15 2.04
N MET A 27 -5.90 21.60 1.93
CA MET A 27 -6.88 21.99 0.91
C MET A 27 -7.30 23.47 1.07
N LEU A 28 -7.49 23.93 2.30
CA LEU A 28 -7.98 25.28 2.57
C LEU A 28 -6.89 26.36 2.43
N PHE A 29 -5.64 26.04 2.74
CA PHE A 29 -4.60 27.05 2.92
C PHE A 29 -3.35 26.84 2.07
N TYR A 30 -3.20 25.69 1.42
CA TYR A 30 -1.95 25.36 0.72
C TYR A 30 -2.14 25.00 -0.75
N THR A 31 -3.04 24.08 -1.07
CA THR A 31 -3.26 23.63 -2.44
C THR A 31 -4.69 23.20 -2.68
N ASP A 32 -5.20 23.53 -3.85
CA ASP A 32 -6.50 23.07 -4.33
C ASP A 32 -6.38 21.91 -5.33
N ASP A 33 -5.18 21.38 -5.55
CA ASP A 33 -4.93 20.27 -6.46
C ASP A 33 -5.47 18.97 -5.86
N PRO A 34 -6.56 18.40 -6.43
CA PRO A 34 -7.18 17.20 -5.88
C PRO A 34 -6.28 15.97 -5.96
N GLU A 35 -5.36 15.90 -6.94
CA GLU A 35 -4.43 14.79 -7.08
C GLU A 35 -3.43 14.75 -5.92
N LYS A 36 -2.89 15.91 -5.54
CA LYS A 36 -1.98 16.01 -4.39
C LYS A 36 -2.67 15.59 -3.10
N LEU A 37 -3.91 16.05 -2.89
CA LEU A 37 -4.67 15.70 -1.70
C LEU A 37 -5.04 14.22 -1.66
N ALA A 38 -5.44 13.65 -2.80
CA ALA A 38 -5.74 12.22 -2.90
C ALA A 38 -4.51 11.37 -2.59
N ASN A 39 -3.34 11.74 -3.12
CA ASN A 39 -2.08 11.06 -2.84
C ASN A 39 -1.67 11.18 -1.37
N PHE A 40 -1.89 12.33 -0.75
CA PHE A 40 -1.64 12.51 0.67
C PHE A 40 -2.51 11.57 1.52
N ILE A 41 -3.81 11.52 1.23
CA ILE A 41 -4.74 10.64 1.95
C ILE A 41 -4.40 9.17 1.72
N LEU A 42 -4.05 8.80 0.49
CA LEU A 42 -3.61 7.45 0.17
C LEU A 42 -2.39 7.05 1.00
N GLY A 43 -1.38 7.90 1.06
CA GLY A 43 -0.19 7.63 1.88
C GLY A 43 -0.53 7.46 3.35
N ALA A 44 -1.41 8.29 3.88
CA ALA A 44 -1.86 8.20 5.27
C ALA A 44 -2.60 6.88 5.54
N ALA A 45 -3.48 6.46 4.64
CA ALA A 45 -4.19 5.19 4.77
C ALA A 45 -3.24 3.99 4.71
N LEU A 46 -2.30 4.00 3.75
CA LEU A 46 -1.32 2.93 3.61
C LEU A 46 -0.37 2.83 4.80
N ALA A 47 -0.13 3.93 5.53
CA ALA A 47 0.65 3.90 6.77
C ALA A 47 -0.01 2.99 7.82
N GLU A 48 -1.34 3.01 7.92
CA GLU A 48 -2.06 2.12 8.82
C GLU A 48 -1.97 0.66 8.36
N ASP A 49 -2.03 0.40 7.06
CA ASP A 49 -1.88 -0.96 6.52
C ASP A 49 -0.49 -1.53 6.81
N ILE A 50 0.56 -0.73 6.61
CA ILE A 50 1.94 -1.15 6.90
C ILE A 50 2.13 -1.38 8.39
N LYS A 51 1.56 -0.51 9.22
CA LYS A 51 1.55 -0.70 10.68
C LYS A 51 0.86 -2.00 11.08
N ALA A 52 -0.27 -2.33 10.44
CA ALA A 52 -0.98 -3.59 10.67
C ALA A 52 -0.12 -4.80 10.28
N ILE A 53 0.63 -4.72 9.19
CA ILE A 53 1.58 -5.77 8.79
C ILE A 53 2.65 -5.98 9.87
N HIS A 54 3.23 -4.90 10.39
CA HIS A 54 4.25 -5.01 11.43
C HIS A 54 3.73 -5.59 12.74
N ASN A 55 2.45 -5.37 13.06
CA ASN A 55 1.85 -5.75 14.33
C ASN A 55 1.04 -7.04 14.26
N THR A 56 0.91 -7.67 13.08
CA THR A 56 0.14 -8.90 12.98
C THR A 56 0.83 -10.07 13.68
N THR A 57 0.03 -10.89 14.36
CA THR A 57 0.47 -12.16 14.94
C THR A 57 -0.06 -13.36 14.16
N ALA A 58 -0.89 -13.10 13.15
CA ALA A 58 -1.50 -14.16 12.33
C ALA A 58 -0.50 -14.84 11.40
N ILE A 59 0.54 -14.11 10.99
CA ILE A 59 1.56 -14.59 10.07
C ILE A 59 2.92 -14.30 10.71
N HIS A 60 3.80 -15.32 10.72
CA HIS A 60 5.15 -15.12 11.19
C HIS A 60 5.99 -14.45 10.11
N MET A 61 6.47 -13.24 10.40
CA MET A 61 7.30 -12.45 9.49
C MET A 61 8.47 -11.83 10.23
N ASP A 62 9.57 -11.67 9.52
CA ASP A 62 10.74 -10.94 10.00
C ASP A 62 11.31 -10.05 8.88
N SER A 63 12.40 -9.34 9.16
CA SER A 63 13.02 -8.44 8.18
C SER A 63 13.58 -9.15 6.95
N LYS A 64 13.78 -10.46 7.00
CA LYS A 64 14.28 -11.28 5.91
C LYS A 64 13.17 -11.89 5.06
N THR A 65 11.92 -11.78 5.48
CA THR A 65 10.78 -12.28 4.72
C THR A 65 10.71 -11.57 3.38
N GLN A 66 10.66 -12.36 2.30
CA GLN A 66 10.43 -11.80 0.96
C GLN A 66 9.00 -11.29 0.84
N VAL A 67 8.86 -10.09 0.32
CA VAL A 67 7.56 -9.46 0.08
C VAL A 67 7.36 -9.28 -1.42
N VAL A 68 6.26 -9.81 -1.93
CA VAL A 68 5.85 -9.63 -3.32
C VAL A 68 4.55 -8.85 -3.34
N VAL A 69 4.56 -7.71 -4.01
CA VAL A 69 3.40 -6.82 -4.11
C VAL A 69 2.77 -7.00 -5.47
N GLY A 70 1.54 -7.51 -5.48
CA GLY A 70 0.73 -7.66 -6.69
C GLY A 70 -0.48 -6.73 -6.67
N GLY A 71 -1.18 -6.65 -7.79
CA GLY A 71 -2.40 -5.86 -7.92
C GLY A 71 -2.32 -4.83 -9.02
N LYS A 72 -3.30 -3.93 -9.05
CA LYS A 72 -3.41 -2.92 -10.10
C LYS A 72 -2.64 -1.66 -9.77
N GLN A 73 -2.17 -0.98 -10.82
CA GLN A 73 -1.63 0.35 -10.70
C GLN A 73 -2.76 1.39 -10.48
N PRO A 74 -2.50 2.50 -9.79
CA PRO A 74 -1.21 2.90 -9.21
C PRO A 74 -0.95 2.36 -7.80
N LEU A 75 -1.90 1.65 -7.20
CA LEU A 75 -1.81 1.20 -5.81
C LEU A 75 -0.64 0.25 -5.57
N ARG A 76 -0.39 -0.67 -6.50
CA ARG A 76 0.72 -1.63 -6.39
C ARG A 76 2.07 -0.93 -6.18
N THR A 77 2.43 0.00 -7.06
CA THR A 77 3.69 0.73 -6.94
C THR A 77 3.72 1.61 -5.70
N ALA A 78 2.60 2.23 -5.33
CA ALA A 78 2.53 3.03 -4.11
C ALA A 78 2.84 2.19 -2.86
N VAL A 79 2.27 1.01 -2.75
CA VAL A 79 2.53 0.09 -1.63
C VAL A 79 3.98 -0.38 -1.64
N ALA A 80 4.51 -0.79 -2.79
CA ALA A 80 5.90 -1.24 -2.90
C ALA A 80 6.88 -0.13 -2.52
N ASP A 81 6.65 1.09 -2.99
CA ASP A 81 7.50 2.25 -2.67
C ASP A 81 7.47 2.58 -1.18
N LEU A 82 6.29 2.52 -0.55
CA LEU A 82 6.17 2.79 0.88
C LEU A 82 6.80 1.70 1.74
N LEU A 83 6.69 0.44 1.34
CA LEU A 83 7.39 -0.67 2.03
C LEU A 83 8.90 -0.50 1.95
N LYS A 84 9.43 -0.08 0.80
CA LYS A 84 10.85 0.22 0.65
C LYS A 84 11.27 1.43 1.47
N TYR A 85 10.43 2.46 1.51
CA TYR A 85 10.66 3.65 2.33
C TYR A 85 10.64 3.34 3.82
N ASP A 86 9.70 2.52 4.27
CA ASP A 86 9.63 2.04 5.65
C ASP A 86 10.90 1.30 6.07
N GLY A 87 11.48 0.51 5.17
CA GLY A 87 12.81 -0.08 5.33
C GLY A 87 12.89 -1.32 6.21
N TYR A 88 11.78 -1.85 6.73
CA TYR A 88 11.79 -3.05 7.56
C TYR A 88 12.13 -4.30 6.76
N PHE A 89 11.38 -4.54 5.69
CA PHE A 89 11.64 -5.67 4.79
C PHE A 89 12.78 -5.33 3.83
N LYS A 90 13.71 -6.26 3.65
CA LYS A 90 14.89 -6.05 2.81
C LYS A 90 14.67 -6.49 1.35
N ASP A 91 13.76 -7.43 1.12
CA ASP A 91 13.51 -8.00 -0.19
C ASP A 91 12.05 -7.73 -0.58
N ILE A 92 11.85 -6.71 -1.42
CA ILE A 92 10.52 -6.27 -1.88
C ILE A 92 10.51 -6.25 -3.39
N GLU A 93 9.60 -7.01 -3.99
CA GLU A 93 9.42 -7.08 -5.43
C GLU A 93 7.99 -6.73 -5.81
N GLU A 94 7.82 -6.10 -6.97
CA GLU A 94 6.52 -5.94 -7.59
C GLU A 94 6.29 -7.08 -8.58
N PHE A 95 5.09 -7.64 -8.56
CA PHE A 95 4.65 -8.66 -9.51
C PHE A 95 3.67 -8.05 -10.51
N GLU A 96 4.03 -8.11 -11.80
CA GLU A 96 3.17 -7.67 -12.89
C GLU A 96 2.54 -8.88 -13.57
N THR A 97 1.23 -8.80 -13.80
CA THR A 97 0.54 -9.75 -14.65
C THR A 97 0.48 -9.25 -16.09
N ASP A 98 0.65 -10.16 -17.05
CA ASP A 98 0.44 -9.82 -18.44
C ASP A 98 -1.05 -9.57 -18.72
N GLY A 99 -1.35 -8.42 -19.34
CA GLY A 99 -2.70 -8.06 -19.74
C GLY A 99 -3.59 -7.60 -18.59
N ASP A 100 -4.91 -7.64 -18.85
CA ASP A 100 -5.93 -7.09 -17.94
C ASP A 100 -6.50 -8.14 -16.98
N ILE A 101 -5.90 -9.32 -16.88
CA ILE A 101 -6.41 -10.40 -16.03
C ILE A 101 -6.05 -10.12 -14.58
N PRO A 102 -7.05 -9.97 -13.67
CA PRO A 102 -6.77 -9.77 -12.25
C PRO A 102 -6.04 -10.97 -11.63
N LEU A 103 -5.10 -10.70 -10.71
CA LEU A 103 -4.39 -11.74 -9.97
C LEU A 103 -5.34 -12.69 -9.24
N SER A 104 -6.43 -12.15 -8.68
CA SER A 104 -7.45 -12.96 -8.00
C SER A 104 -8.10 -13.99 -8.93
N ALA A 105 -8.33 -13.63 -10.20
CA ALA A 105 -8.87 -14.55 -11.18
C ALA A 105 -7.88 -15.67 -11.52
N ILE A 106 -6.61 -15.35 -11.67
CA ILE A 106 -5.54 -16.34 -11.90
C ILE A 106 -5.43 -17.29 -10.71
N GLY A 107 -5.44 -16.75 -9.48
CA GLY A 107 -5.40 -17.54 -8.26
C GLY A 107 -6.61 -18.47 -8.13
N ALA A 108 -7.80 -17.99 -8.42
CA ALA A 108 -9.01 -18.80 -8.39
C ALA A 108 -8.95 -19.94 -9.42
N TYR A 109 -8.45 -19.67 -10.63
CA TYR A 109 -8.27 -20.68 -11.65
C TYR A 109 -7.29 -21.78 -11.20
N ILE A 110 -6.15 -21.39 -10.63
CA ILE A 110 -5.13 -22.33 -10.14
C ILE A 110 -5.70 -23.22 -9.05
N VAL A 111 -6.39 -22.63 -8.06
CA VAL A 111 -7.01 -23.37 -6.96
C VAL A 111 -8.07 -24.35 -7.50
N ALA A 112 -8.92 -23.91 -8.41
CA ALA A 112 -9.95 -24.75 -9.00
C ALA A 112 -9.34 -25.95 -9.76
N ARG A 113 -8.27 -25.72 -10.52
CA ARG A 113 -7.53 -26.77 -11.23
C ARG A 113 -6.90 -27.77 -10.26
N GLU A 114 -6.22 -27.29 -9.21
CA GLU A 114 -5.59 -28.12 -8.19
C GLU A 114 -6.61 -28.99 -7.42
N LYS A 115 -7.81 -28.48 -7.24
CA LYS A 115 -8.91 -29.21 -6.57
C LYS A 115 -9.70 -30.11 -7.52
N GLY A 116 -9.38 -30.17 -8.80
CA GLY A 116 -10.07 -30.99 -9.77
C GLY A 116 -11.46 -30.53 -10.16
N ILE A 117 -11.79 -29.25 -9.94
CA ILE A 117 -13.08 -28.67 -10.32
C ILE A 117 -13.11 -28.34 -11.82
N LEU A 118 -11.96 -28.07 -12.41
CA LEU A 118 -11.79 -27.79 -13.84
C LEU A 118 -11.12 -28.94 -14.56
#